data_c8d043af2d6db3dc699cc4595c449430
#
_entry.id   c8d043af2d6db3dc699cc4595c449430
#
_cell.length_a   1.000
_cell.length_b   1.000
_cell.length_c   1.000
_cell.angle_alpha   90.00
_cell.angle_beta   90.00
_cell.angle_gamma   90.00
#
_symmetry.space_group_name_H-M   'P 1'
#
loop_
_entity.id
_entity.type
_entity.pdbx_description
1 polymer ?
#
loop_
_entity_poly.entity_id
_entity_poly.type
_entity_poly.pdbx_seq_one_letter_code
_entity_poly.pdbx_strand_id
1 'polypeptide(L)'
;EIEITRSTIESIESHIQNQSYVDSISEIYESTLSYPSSAIAAMSFDAEYFSQIPTRAFDCKLLKVKVPDNYNTLLRTYDPEPWGGDFKAEKEWTDNPAWIFYDLITKNRYGLGKYLGDVEVDRWTLYEISKFCDTLVSDGTDFGKEPRFTCNVLINTREDAIKVLKDFASVFRS
;
A
#
# COMPACT_ATOMS: atom_id res chain seq x y z
N GLU A 1 2.36 40.77 3.95
CA GLU A 1 1.96 41.87 3.05
C GLU A 1 2.99 41.99 1.94
N ILE A 2 2.52 42.01 0.67
CA ILE A 2 3.39 42.17 -0.49
C ILE A 2 3.04 43.51 -1.12
N GLU A 3 4.01 44.40 -1.20
CA GLU A 3 3.88 45.70 -1.84
C GLU A 3 4.60 45.67 -3.20
N ILE A 4 3.86 45.99 -4.26
CA ILE A 4 4.42 46.08 -5.61
C ILE A 4 4.35 47.51 -6.08
N THR A 5 5.51 48.14 -6.23
CA THR A 5 5.61 49.52 -6.62
C THR A 5 6.20 49.64 -8.01
N ARG A 6 5.52 50.35 -8.89
CA ARG A 6 6.04 50.71 -10.20
C ARG A 6 6.98 51.88 -10.11
N SER A 7 8.18 51.74 -10.65
CA SER A 7 9.20 52.83 -10.63
C SER A 7 9.08 53.84 -11.79
N THR A 8 8.35 53.45 -12.85
CA THR A 8 8.16 54.32 -14.03
C THR A 8 6.78 54.96 -14.01
N ILE A 9 6.69 56.23 -14.36
CA ILE A 9 5.43 57.00 -14.43
C ILE A 9 4.58 56.49 -15.60
N GLU A 10 3.30 56.38 -15.36
CA GLU A 10 2.36 56.04 -16.44
C GLU A 10 2.33 57.11 -17.52
N SER A 11 2.27 56.71 -18.79
CA SER A 11 2.11 57.64 -19.90
C SER A 11 0.69 58.17 -19.92
N ILE A 12 0.54 59.45 -20.09
CA ILE A 12 -0.74 60.13 -20.32
C ILE A 12 -1.10 60.20 -21.81
N GLU A 13 -0.22 59.72 -22.67
CA GLU A 13 -0.44 59.69 -24.12
C GLU A 13 -1.31 58.52 -24.52
N SER A 14 -2.42 58.75 -25.22
CA SER A 14 -3.41 57.75 -25.54
C SER A 14 -2.93 56.62 -26.48
N HIS A 15 -1.84 56.83 -27.20
CA HIS A 15 -1.22 55.86 -28.09
C HIS A 15 -0.12 55.02 -27.47
N ILE A 16 0.25 55.30 -26.21
CA ILE A 16 1.28 54.57 -25.47
C ILE A 16 0.58 53.73 -24.39
N GLN A 17 0.55 52.41 -24.59
CA GLN A 17 0.07 51.48 -23.57
C GLN A 17 1.26 50.94 -22.77
N ASN A 18 1.42 51.41 -21.55
CA ASN A 18 2.49 51.00 -20.61
C ASN A 18 1.95 50.59 -19.23
N GLN A 19 0.72 50.10 -19.19
CA GLN A 19 0.12 49.61 -17.95
C GLN A 19 0.78 48.29 -17.54
N SER A 20 0.99 48.13 -16.24
CA SER A 20 1.53 46.89 -15.67
C SER A 20 0.46 46.20 -14.77
N TYR A 21 0.29 44.94 -14.94
CA TYR A 21 -0.66 44.16 -14.17
C TYR A 21 0.09 43.01 -13.44
N VAL A 22 -0.36 42.67 -12.27
CA VAL A 22 0.06 41.44 -11.59
C VAL A 22 -0.88 40.35 -12.06
N ASP A 23 -0.37 39.38 -12.81
CA ASP A 23 -1.14 38.29 -13.36
C ASP A 23 -1.32 37.17 -12.33
N SER A 24 -0.24 36.79 -11.66
CA SER A 24 -0.26 35.74 -10.66
C SER A 24 0.79 35.92 -9.58
N ILE A 25 0.51 35.39 -8.40
CA ILE A 25 1.44 35.28 -7.29
C ILE A 25 1.53 33.79 -6.94
N SER A 26 2.75 33.24 -7.01
CA SER A 26 2.99 31.85 -6.61
C SER A 26 3.74 31.83 -5.29
N GLU A 27 3.17 31.15 -4.32
CA GLU A 27 3.82 30.87 -3.04
C GLU A 27 4.44 29.48 -3.10
N ILE A 28 5.76 29.39 -2.91
CA ILE A 28 6.50 28.13 -2.95
C ILE A 28 6.84 27.73 -1.52
N TYR A 29 6.28 26.61 -1.08
CA TYR A 29 6.61 26.01 0.20
C TYR A 29 7.65 24.89 0.00
N GLU A 30 8.84 25.09 0.51
CA GLU A 30 9.81 24.02 0.69
C GLU A 30 9.46 23.25 1.97
N SER A 31 8.63 22.22 1.85
CA SER A 31 8.29 21.36 2.97
C SER A 31 8.82 19.94 2.75
N THR A 32 9.41 19.39 3.80
CA THR A 32 9.78 17.96 3.82
C THR A 32 8.52 17.15 4.06
N LEU A 33 7.89 16.69 2.99
CA LEU A 33 6.68 15.88 3.08
C LEU A 33 7.04 14.43 3.42
N SER A 34 6.37 13.88 4.42
CA SER A 34 6.47 12.48 4.78
C SER A 34 5.21 11.75 4.37
N TYR A 35 5.36 10.66 3.64
CA TYR A 35 4.25 9.81 3.16
C TYR A 35 4.33 8.43 3.82
N PRO A 36 3.95 8.31 5.11
CA PRO A 36 4.01 7.04 5.81
C PRO A 36 3.08 6.01 5.18
N SER A 37 3.53 4.78 5.08
CA SER A 37 2.78 3.67 4.48
C SER A 37 2.38 3.88 3.01
N SER A 38 3.18 4.64 2.27
CA SER A 38 2.96 4.89 0.84
C SER A 38 4.20 4.45 0.05
N ALA A 39 3.97 3.77 -1.07
CA ALA A 39 5.01 3.52 -2.07
C ALA A 39 4.90 4.61 -3.15
N ILE A 40 6.00 5.30 -3.40
CA ILE A 40 6.05 6.40 -4.35
C ILE A 40 7.11 6.08 -5.40
N ALA A 41 6.76 6.21 -6.67
CA ALA A 41 7.69 6.16 -7.78
C ALA A 41 7.72 7.54 -8.46
N ALA A 42 8.92 8.08 -8.65
CA ALA A 42 9.14 9.29 -9.44
C ALA A 42 9.91 8.93 -10.72
N MET A 43 9.49 9.51 -11.83
CA MET A 43 10.13 9.29 -13.12
C MET A 43 10.38 10.63 -13.80
N SER A 44 11.55 10.75 -14.43
CA SER A 44 11.90 11.89 -15.26
C SER A 44 12.06 11.43 -16.71
N PHE A 45 11.46 12.14 -17.63
CA PHE A 45 11.54 11.86 -19.05
C PHE A 45 12.09 13.07 -19.79
N ASP A 46 12.93 12.82 -20.77
CA ASP A 46 13.38 13.84 -21.68
C ASP A 46 12.37 13.96 -22.83
N ALA A 47 11.77 15.14 -22.97
CA ALA A 47 10.78 15.43 -24.01
C ALA A 47 11.37 15.39 -25.43
N GLU A 48 12.70 15.46 -25.56
CA GLU A 48 13.38 15.33 -26.85
C GLU A 48 13.25 13.90 -27.41
N TYR A 49 13.31 12.90 -26.51
CA TYR A 49 13.26 11.49 -26.91
C TYR A 49 11.88 10.85 -26.81
N PHE A 50 10.99 11.44 -26.03
CA PHE A 50 9.65 10.89 -25.79
C PHE A 50 8.56 11.91 -26.11
N SER A 51 7.82 11.68 -27.17
CA SER A 51 6.65 12.50 -27.53
C SER A 51 5.45 12.31 -26.61
N GLN A 52 5.41 11.20 -25.86
CA GLN A 52 4.36 10.86 -24.89
C GLN A 52 4.97 10.19 -23.67
N ILE A 53 4.30 10.28 -22.53
CA ILE A 53 4.68 9.54 -21.32
C ILE A 53 4.58 8.04 -21.62
N PRO A 54 5.68 7.28 -21.56
CA PRO A 54 5.65 5.85 -21.85
C PRO A 54 4.82 5.09 -20.81
N THR A 55 4.01 4.16 -21.27
CA THR A 55 3.26 3.24 -20.40
C THR A 55 4.22 2.39 -19.58
N ARG A 56 3.99 2.30 -18.27
CA ARG A 56 4.80 1.52 -17.33
C ARG A 56 3.91 0.59 -16.52
N ALA A 57 4.45 -0.57 -16.21
CA ALA A 57 3.89 -1.51 -15.24
C ALA A 57 4.91 -1.75 -14.13
N PHE A 58 4.43 -1.85 -12.90
CA PHE A 58 5.26 -2.11 -11.72
C PHE A 58 4.78 -3.38 -11.05
N ASP A 59 5.72 -4.29 -10.78
CA ASP A 59 5.49 -5.41 -9.88
C ASP A 59 5.67 -4.92 -8.44
N CYS A 60 4.58 -4.87 -7.69
CA CYS A 60 4.55 -4.22 -6.39
C CYS A 60 4.23 -5.20 -5.27
N LYS A 61 5.08 -5.25 -4.25
CA LYS A 61 4.79 -5.82 -2.95
C LYS A 61 4.25 -4.71 -2.03
N LEU A 62 2.92 -4.54 -2.00
CA LEU A 62 2.34 -3.33 -1.44
C LEU A 62 2.23 -3.37 0.09
N LEU A 63 1.28 -4.12 0.63
CA LEU A 63 0.96 -4.07 2.05
C LEU A 63 1.84 -5.01 2.85
N LYS A 64 2.49 -4.47 3.88
CA LYS A 64 3.20 -5.26 4.89
C LYS A 64 2.29 -5.51 6.07
N VAL A 65 2.21 -6.76 6.52
CA VAL A 65 1.35 -7.21 7.61
C VAL A 65 2.16 -7.77 8.78
N LYS A 66 1.53 -7.96 9.93
CA LYS A 66 2.14 -8.66 11.05
C LYS A 66 2.23 -10.14 10.72
N VAL A 67 3.41 -10.71 10.95
CA VAL A 67 3.67 -12.13 10.77
C VAL A 67 4.32 -12.70 12.02
N PRO A 68 4.16 -14.00 12.34
CA PRO A 68 4.83 -14.64 13.45
C PRO A 68 6.33 -14.42 13.44
N ASP A 69 6.93 -14.35 14.61
CA ASP A 69 8.37 -14.18 14.76
C ASP A 69 9.16 -15.34 14.16
N ASN A 70 8.60 -16.55 14.21
CA ASN A 70 9.19 -17.78 13.67
C ASN A 70 8.84 -18.05 12.20
N TYR A 71 8.23 -17.09 11.47
CA TYR A 71 7.83 -17.25 10.06
C TYR A 71 8.83 -16.60 9.10
N ASN A 72 9.30 -17.37 8.12
CA ASN A 72 10.08 -16.88 7.00
C ASN A 72 9.15 -16.58 5.82
N THR A 73 8.91 -15.31 5.54
CA THR A 73 7.97 -14.87 4.50
C THR A 73 8.46 -15.13 3.07
N LEU A 74 9.78 -15.23 2.85
CA LEU A 74 10.36 -15.51 1.53
C LEU A 74 10.26 -16.99 1.18
N LEU A 75 10.58 -17.86 2.14
CA LEU A 75 10.55 -19.31 1.97
C LEU A 75 9.18 -19.91 2.30
N ARG A 76 8.30 -19.14 2.94
CA ARG A 76 7.00 -19.56 3.45
C ARG A 76 7.11 -20.77 4.39
N THR A 77 8.12 -20.72 5.26
CA THR A 77 8.42 -21.79 6.23
C THR A 77 8.37 -21.26 7.66
N TYR A 78 8.14 -22.15 8.59
CA TYR A 78 8.12 -21.88 10.02
C TYR A 78 9.29 -22.58 10.68
N ASP A 79 9.89 -21.94 11.68
CA ASP A 79 10.90 -22.59 12.50
C ASP A 79 10.30 -23.81 13.21
N PRO A 80 11.10 -24.87 13.43
CA PRO A 80 10.62 -26.11 14.05
C PRO A 80 10.17 -25.95 15.50
N GLU A 81 10.65 -24.91 16.20
CA GLU A 81 10.22 -24.60 17.56
C GLU A 81 8.77 -24.12 17.59
N PRO A 82 7.99 -24.51 18.60
CA PRO A 82 6.62 -24.05 18.75
C PRO A 82 6.53 -22.53 18.82
N TRP A 83 5.61 -21.94 18.07
CA TRP A 83 5.38 -20.50 18.13
C TRP A 83 4.90 -20.07 19.53
N GLY A 84 5.58 -19.09 20.13
CA GLY A 84 5.21 -18.51 21.42
C GLY A 84 4.00 -17.57 21.39
N GLY A 85 3.46 -17.27 20.20
CA GLY A 85 2.35 -16.35 20.01
C GLY A 85 2.79 -14.91 19.76
N ASP A 86 4.09 -14.67 19.63
CA ASP A 86 4.65 -13.35 19.34
C ASP A 86 4.77 -13.07 17.85
N PHE A 87 4.70 -11.79 17.49
CA PHE A 87 4.85 -11.33 16.12
C PHE A 87 6.16 -10.58 15.97
N LYS A 88 6.72 -10.60 14.76
CA LYS A 88 7.89 -9.78 14.44
C LYS A 88 7.64 -8.31 14.76
N ALA A 89 8.67 -7.62 15.24
CA ALA A 89 8.62 -6.19 15.51
C ALA A 89 8.33 -5.38 14.23
N GLU A 90 8.97 -5.78 13.13
CA GLU A 90 8.76 -5.19 11.82
C GLU A 90 7.75 -5.99 11.01
N LYS A 91 6.87 -5.27 10.32
CA LYS A 91 5.93 -5.87 9.39
C LYS A 91 6.64 -6.34 8.13
N GLU A 92 6.22 -7.48 7.61
CA GLU A 92 6.74 -8.05 6.39
C GLU A 92 5.65 -8.24 5.33
N TRP A 93 6.04 -8.29 4.08
CA TRP A 93 5.14 -8.65 3.01
C TRP A 93 4.98 -10.16 2.97
N THR A 94 3.75 -10.61 2.84
CA THR A 94 3.40 -12.01 2.59
C THR A 94 2.12 -12.07 1.77
N ASP A 95 1.97 -13.11 0.98
CA ASP A 95 0.75 -13.48 0.27
C ASP A 95 -0.01 -14.63 0.97
N ASN A 96 0.39 -14.98 2.19
CA ASN A 96 -0.34 -15.95 2.99
C ASN A 96 -1.69 -15.38 3.44
N PRO A 97 -2.82 -15.98 3.04
CA PRO A 97 -4.14 -15.40 3.29
C PRO A 97 -4.49 -15.31 4.79
N ALA A 98 -3.99 -16.19 5.65
CA ALA A 98 -4.30 -16.16 7.07
C ALA A 98 -3.74 -14.90 7.76
N TRP A 99 -2.50 -14.50 7.43
CA TRP A 99 -1.90 -13.30 8.02
C TRP A 99 -2.46 -12.01 7.45
N ILE A 100 -2.85 -12.02 6.17
CA ILE A 100 -3.59 -10.90 5.56
C ILE A 100 -4.97 -10.75 6.24
N PHE A 101 -5.67 -11.85 6.47
CA PHE A 101 -6.94 -11.85 7.19
C PHE A 101 -6.82 -11.35 8.62
N TYR A 102 -5.78 -11.78 9.36
CA TYR A 102 -5.49 -11.28 10.69
C TYR A 102 -5.28 -9.76 10.70
N ASP A 103 -4.47 -9.24 9.78
CA ASP A 103 -4.22 -7.79 9.67
C ASP A 103 -5.51 -7.03 9.30
N LEU A 104 -6.34 -7.57 8.41
CA LEU A 104 -7.63 -6.98 8.02
C LEU A 104 -8.59 -6.86 9.21
N ILE A 105 -8.64 -7.86 10.10
CA ILE A 105 -9.49 -7.82 11.29
C ILE A 105 -8.94 -6.85 12.34
N THR A 106 -7.62 -6.87 12.58
CA THR A 106 -7.03 -6.17 13.72
C THR A 106 -6.60 -4.74 13.43
N LYS A 107 -6.51 -4.33 12.15
CA LYS A 107 -5.99 -3.02 11.79
C LYS A 107 -7.02 -1.91 11.88
N ASN A 108 -6.67 -0.82 12.59
CA ASN A 108 -7.58 0.33 12.80
C ASN A 108 -7.69 1.25 11.58
N ARG A 109 -6.66 1.32 10.71
CA ARG A 109 -6.59 2.30 9.63
C ARG A 109 -7.49 1.92 8.44
N TYR A 110 -7.45 0.68 8.02
CA TYR A 110 -8.14 0.17 6.82
C TYR A 110 -8.91 -1.12 7.07
N GLY A 111 -8.77 -1.72 8.24
CA GLY A 111 -9.42 -2.94 8.65
C GLY A 111 -10.55 -2.69 9.65
N LEU A 112 -10.96 -3.75 10.32
CA LEU A 112 -12.09 -3.75 11.24
C LEU A 112 -11.70 -3.50 12.71
N GLY A 113 -10.41 -3.35 13.03
CA GLY A 113 -9.96 -3.21 14.42
C GLY A 113 -10.65 -2.08 15.20
N LYS A 114 -10.93 -0.95 14.51
CA LYS A 114 -11.64 0.16 15.12
C LYS A 114 -13.10 -0.18 15.51
N TYR A 115 -13.73 -1.11 14.81
CA TYR A 115 -15.13 -1.51 15.03
C TYR A 115 -15.26 -2.71 15.95
N LEU A 116 -14.30 -3.61 15.93
CA LEU A 116 -14.28 -4.81 16.76
C LEU A 116 -13.67 -4.57 18.14
N GLY A 117 -12.94 -3.45 18.31
CA GLY A 117 -12.34 -3.10 19.58
C GLY A 117 -11.36 -4.17 20.07
N ASP A 118 -11.53 -4.57 21.33
CA ASP A 118 -10.65 -5.57 21.99
C ASP A 118 -11.07 -7.01 21.72
N VAL A 119 -11.75 -7.28 20.59
CA VAL A 119 -12.08 -8.67 20.22
C VAL A 119 -10.79 -9.45 20.01
N GLU A 120 -10.62 -10.49 20.80
CA GLU A 120 -9.49 -11.39 20.69
C GLU A 120 -9.67 -12.28 19.46
N VAL A 121 -8.76 -12.13 18.50
CA VAL A 121 -8.70 -13.00 17.32
C VAL A 121 -7.90 -14.24 17.72
N ASP A 122 -8.45 -15.43 17.49
CA ASP A 122 -7.74 -16.69 17.72
C ASP A 122 -6.56 -16.84 16.74
N ARG A 123 -5.43 -16.29 17.17
CA ARG A 123 -4.17 -16.33 16.42
C ARG A 123 -3.59 -17.73 16.29
N TRP A 124 -3.93 -18.64 17.21
CA TRP A 124 -3.42 -20.01 17.19
C TRP A 124 -4.07 -20.82 16.08
N THR A 125 -5.38 -20.73 15.95
CA THR A 125 -6.10 -21.35 14.82
C THR A 125 -5.64 -20.76 13.51
N LEU A 126 -5.44 -19.43 13.42
CA LEU A 126 -4.91 -18.80 12.21
C LEU A 126 -3.47 -19.26 11.88
N TYR A 127 -2.66 -19.53 12.89
CA TYR A 127 -1.31 -20.07 12.69
C TYR A 127 -1.35 -21.45 12.03
N GLU A 128 -2.22 -22.35 12.48
CA GLU A 128 -2.38 -23.67 11.84
C GLU A 128 -2.93 -23.55 10.41
N ILE A 129 -3.91 -22.67 10.20
CA ILE A 129 -4.42 -22.36 8.86
C ILE A 129 -3.30 -21.82 7.97
N SER A 130 -2.44 -20.94 8.49
CA SER A 130 -1.35 -20.36 7.71
C SER A 130 -0.33 -21.40 7.26
N LYS A 131 0.00 -22.36 8.13
CA LYS A 131 0.87 -23.51 7.79
C LYS A 131 0.21 -24.39 6.71
N PHE A 132 -1.10 -24.59 6.80
CA PHE A 132 -1.84 -25.33 5.78
C PHE A 132 -1.83 -24.61 4.43
N CYS A 133 -1.96 -23.29 4.43
CA CYS A 133 -1.86 -22.47 3.22
C CYS A 133 -0.47 -22.56 2.56
N ASP A 134 0.59 -22.64 3.37
CA ASP A 134 1.98 -22.72 2.90
C ASP A 134 2.42 -24.12 2.50
N THR A 135 1.59 -25.14 2.74
CA THR A 135 1.89 -26.51 2.29
C THR A 135 2.03 -26.53 0.78
N LEU A 136 3.16 -27.02 0.29
CA LEU A 136 3.42 -27.13 -1.13
C LEU A 136 2.57 -28.22 -1.78
N VAL A 137 1.91 -27.88 -2.86
CA VAL A 137 1.15 -28.78 -3.73
C VAL A 137 1.73 -28.75 -5.14
N SER A 138 1.37 -29.73 -5.99
CA SER A 138 1.78 -29.71 -7.39
C SER A 138 1.11 -28.54 -8.11
N ASP A 139 1.87 -27.81 -8.90
CA ASP A 139 1.41 -26.71 -9.77
C ASP A 139 0.84 -27.20 -11.11
N GLY A 140 0.77 -28.55 -11.30
CA GLY A 140 0.31 -29.18 -12.53
C GLY A 140 1.42 -29.47 -13.53
N THR A 141 2.67 -29.10 -13.24
CA THR A 141 3.83 -29.52 -14.02
C THR A 141 4.52 -30.74 -13.39
N ASP A 142 5.43 -31.40 -14.14
CA ASP A 142 6.05 -32.65 -13.69
C ASP A 142 6.85 -32.52 -12.39
N PHE A 143 7.43 -31.35 -12.11
CA PHE A 143 8.29 -31.11 -10.94
C PHE A 143 7.98 -29.82 -10.17
N GLY A 144 7.04 -29.03 -10.66
CA GLY A 144 6.69 -27.74 -10.07
C GLY A 144 5.85 -27.90 -8.80
N LYS A 145 6.10 -27.01 -7.85
CA LYS A 145 5.33 -26.93 -6.61
C LYS A 145 5.00 -25.49 -6.31
N GLU A 146 3.80 -25.27 -5.81
CA GLU A 146 3.32 -23.96 -5.39
C GLU A 146 2.68 -24.05 -4.00
N PRO A 147 2.56 -22.95 -3.26
CA PRO A 147 1.80 -22.90 -2.02
C PRO A 147 0.33 -23.24 -2.29
N ARG A 148 -0.28 -24.00 -1.41
CA ARG A 148 -1.68 -24.42 -1.53
C ARG A 148 -2.64 -23.28 -1.73
N PHE A 149 -2.45 -22.19 -0.97
CA PHE A 149 -3.26 -20.97 -1.07
C PHE A 149 -2.39 -19.72 -0.99
N THR A 150 -2.64 -18.79 -1.89
CA THR A 150 -2.05 -17.46 -1.90
C THR A 150 -3.14 -16.41 -2.04
N CYS A 151 -2.90 -15.22 -1.56
CA CYS A 151 -3.83 -14.11 -1.68
C CYS A 151 -3.10 -12.84 -2.14
N ASN A 152 -3.46 -12.41 -3.35
CA ASN A 152 -3.05 -11.12 -3.91
C ASN A 152 -4.32 -10.44 -4.41
N VAL A 153 -4.84 -9.47 -3.64
CA VAL A 153 -6.12 -8.83 -3.91
C VAL A 153 -6.01 -7.32 -3.81
N LEU A 154 -6.71 -6.62 -4.67
CA LEU A 154 -6.95 -5.19 -4.59
C LEU A 154 -8.43 -4.95 -4.32
N ILE A 155 -8.74 -4.40 -3.14
CA ILE A 155 -10.10 -4.01 -2.76
C ILE A 155 -10.25 -2.52 -3.08
N ASN A 156 -10.91 -2.20 -4.18
CA ASN A 156 -11.11 -0.83 -4.66
C ASN A 156 -12.60 -0.43 -4.71
N THR A 157 -13.49 -1.33 -4.34
CA THR A 157 -14.94 -1.09 -4.31
C THR A 157 -15.44 -0.90 -2.88
N ARG A 158 -16.51 -0.12 -2.74
CA ARG A 158 -17.20 0.08 -1.47
C ARG A 158 -18.17 -1.09 -1.27
N GLU A 159 -17.75 -2.09 -0.52
CA GLU A 159 -18.56 -3.27 -0.21
C GLU A 159 -18.81 -3.38 1.29
N ASP A 160 -19.80 -4.23 1.64
CA ASP A 160 -20.07 -4.58 3.03
C ASP A 160 -18.87 -5.33 3.63
N ALA A 161 -18.38 -4.88 4.78
CA ALA A 161 -17.23 -5.47 5.45
C ALA A 161 -17.40 -6.96 5.75
N ILE A 162 -18.63 -7.39 6.10
CA ILE A 162 -18.91 -8.80 6.36
C ILE A 162 -18.78 -9.64 5.08
N LYS A 163 -19.22 -9.08 3.93
CA LYS A 163 -19.06 -9.75 2.64
C LYS A 163 -17.60 -9.94 2.30
N VAL A 164 -16.80 -8.86 2.42
CA VAL A 164 -15.35 -8.90 2.19
C VAL A 164 -14.67 -9.96 3.06
N LEU A 165 -15.02 -10.04 4.35
CA LEU A 165 -14.48 -11.06 5.25
C LEU A 165 -14.88 -12.48 4.85
N LYS A 166 -16.13 -12.70 4.44
CA LYS A 166 -16.58 -14.01 3.97
C LYS A 166 -15.89 -14.43 2.68
N ASP A 167 -15.73 -13.50 1.75
CA ASP A 167 -15.02 -13.76 0.49
C ASP A 167 -13.56 -14.10 0.77
N PHE A 168 -12.94 -13.39 1.73
CA PHE A 168 -11.57 -13.67 2.17
C PHE A 168 -11.45 -15.04 2.85
N ALA A 169 -12.36 -15.37 3.77
CA ALA A 169 -12.38 -16.65 4.46
C ALA A 169 -12.55 -17.82 3.47
N SER A 170 -13.25 -17.60 2.36
CA SER A 170 -13.42 -18.62 1.32
C SER A 170 -12.11 -18.99 0.62
N VAL A 171 -11.09 -18.12 0.62
CA VAL A 171 -9.78 -18.38 -0.01
C VAL A 171 -9.08 -19.57 0.65
N PHE A 172 -9.16 -19.69 1.98
CA PHE A 172 -8.57 -20.82 2.72
C PHE A 172 -9.60 -21.82 3.23
N ARG A 173 -10.82 -21.77 2.69
CA ARG A 173 -11.90 -22.75 2.92
C ARG A 173 -12.20 -23.04 4.40
N SER A 174 -12.21 -21.99 5.22
CA SER A 174 -12.67 -22.09 6.61
C SER A 174 -14.17 -21.96 6.72
#